data_e5afa7fbff4ed61493586f972daa2b12
#
_entry.id   e5afa7fbff4ed61493586f972daa2b12
#
_cell.length_a   1.000
_cell.length_b   1.000
_cell.length_c   1.000
_cell.angle_alpha   90.00
_cell.angle_beta   90.00
_cell.angle_gamma   90.00
#
_symmetry.space_group_name_H-M   'P 1'
#
loop_
_entity.id
_entity.type
_entity.pdbx_description
1 polymer ?
#
loop_
_entity_poly.entity_id
_entity_poly.type
_entity_poly.pdbx_seq_one_letter_code
_entity_poly.pdbx_strand_id
1 'polypeptide(L)'
;MNQYLSLLEHVKQNGQKKEDRTGTGTMSVFGYQMRFNLNESFPLLTTKKVHLKSVIYELLWFLSGDTNIKFLKDNGVSIWDEWADENGNLGPVYGHQWRSWPTSEGREIDQISNLINQIKKTPDSRRLIVSAWNVGEINKMKLPPCHCFFQFYVADGRLSCQLYQRSADIFLGVPFNIASYALLTQMIAHVCGLECGEFIHTLGDAHIYTNHIDQVNEQLRRKPKKLPQIKINPSVKSIFDFKYEDFSLEGYDPYPIIKAPVAV
;
A
#
# COMPACT_ATOMS: atom_id res chain seq x y z
N MET A 1 -2.07 12.13 11.12
CA MET A 1 -2.57 10.72 11.24
C MET A 1 -3.87 10.59 12.02
N ASN A 2 -4.57 11.69 12.30
CA ASN A 2 -5.88 11.64 12.95
C ASN A 2 -6.91 10.86 12.11
N GLN A 3 -6.84 10.96 10.77
CA GLN A 3 -7.72 10.23 9.85
C GLN A 3 -7.70 8.70 10.09
N TYR A 4 -6.51 8.13 10.32
CA TYR A 4 -6.36 6.71 10.61
C TYR A 4 -6.92 6.34 12.02
N LEU A 5 -6.67 7.17 13.02
CA LEU A 5 -7.25 6.94 14.35
C LEU A 5 -8.78 7.06 14.33
N SER A 6 -9.32 8.03 13.58
CA SER A 6 -10.77 8.17 13.37
C SER A 6 -11.36 6.93 12.69
N LEU A 7 -10.64 6.31 11.73
CA LEU A 7 -11.06 5.04 11.13
C LEU A 7 -11.10 3.91 12.17
N LEU A 8 -10.03 3.75 12.98
CA LEU A 8 -9.99 2.73 14.04
C LEU A 8 -11.17 2.90 15.02
N GLU A 9 -11.42 4.13 15.47
CA GLU A 9 -12.52 4.44 16.39
C GLU A 9 -13.87 4.19 15.73
N HIS A 10 -14.05 4.62 14.48
CA HIS A 10 -15.28 4.43 13.72
C HIS A 10 -15.64 2.95 13.58
N VAL A 11 -14.69 2.11 13.17
CA VAL A 11 -14.94 0.66 12.99
C VAL A 11 -15.20 -0.01 14.34
N LYS A 12 -14.46 0.38 15.38
CA LYS A 12 -14.69 -0.14 16.73
C LYS A 12 -16.10 0.18 17.26
N GLN A 13 -16.62 1.38 16.97
CA GLN A 13 -17.94 1.84 17.49
C GLN A 13 -19.12 1.40 16.62
N ASN A 14 -18.94 1.37 15.30
CA ASN A 14 -20.02 1.18 14.34
C ASN A 14 -19.92 -0.12 13.53
N GLY A 15 -18.83 -0.87 13.69
CA GLY A 15 -18.60 -2.10 12.96
C GLY A 15 -19.60 -3.20 13.32
N GLN A 16 -20.03 -3.94 12.31
CA GLN A 16 -20.85 -5.13 12.49
C GLN A 16 -19.94 -6.35 12.67
N LYS A 17 -20.34 -7.25 13.56
CA LYS A 17 -19.65 -8.54 13.70
C LYS A 17 -19.90 -9.40 12.47
N LYS A 18 -18.81 -9.95 11.91
CA LYS A 18 -18.85 -10.86 10.77
C LYS A 18 -17.92 -12.03 11.02
N GLU A 19 -18.35 -13.20 10.57
CA GLU A 19 -17.46 -14.34 10.37
C GLU A 19 -16.51 -14.03 9.20
N ASP A 20 -15.34 -14.63 9.23
CA ASP A 20 -14.35 -14.50 8.15
C ASP A 20 -13.72 -15.86 7.83
N ARG A 21 -12.98 -15.90 6.71
CA ARG A 21 -12.34 -17.14 6.23
C ARG A 21 -11.38 -17.77 7.25
N THR A 22 -10.78 -16.96 8.10
CA THR A 22 -9.80 -17.43 9.10
C THR A 22 -10.45 -17.98 10.38
N GLY A 23 -11.77 -17.82 10.54
CA GLY A 23 -12.49 -18.20 11.76
C GLY A 23 -12.23 -17.32 12.97
N THR A 24 -11.45 -16.24 12.81
CA THR A 24 -11.14 -15.28 13.90
C THR A 24 -12.33 -14.37 14.20
N GLY A 25 -13.09 -14.02 13.17
CA GLY A 25 -14.17 -13.03 13.21
C GLY A 25 -13.66 -11.60 13.17
N THR A 26 -14.50 -10.70 12.67
CA THR A 26 -14.17 -9.27 12.49
C THR A 26 -15.28 -8.36 12.98
N MET A 27 -14.88 -7.12 13.32
CA MET A 27 -15.75 -5.95 13.38
C MET A 27 -15.50 -5.16 12.08
N SER A 28 -16.54 -4.95 11.26
CA SER A 28 -16.39 -4.43 9.91
C SER A 28 -17.38 -3.32 9.59
N VAL A 29 -16.94 -2.30 8.84
CA VAL A 29 -17.77 -1.34 8.12
C VAL A 29 -17.51 -1.43 6.63
N PHE A 30 -18.51 -1.11 5.81
CA PHE A 30 -18.36 -1.12 4.37
C PHE A 30 -18.33 0.31 3.83
N GLY A 31 -17.18 0.66 3.25
CA GLY A 31 -16.94 1.99 2.70
C GLY A 31 -16.38 2.98 3.72
N TYR A 32 -15.12 3.40 3.51
CA TYR A 32 -14.49 4.50 4.24
C TYR A 32 -13.41 5.15 3.39
N GLN A 33 -13.15 6.44 3.60
CA GLN A 33 -12.10 7.13 2.86
C GLN A 33 -11.26 8.02 3.78
N MET A 34 -9.94 7.98 3.57
CA MET A 34 -8.97 8.85 4.23
C MET A 34 -8.21 9.67 3.19
N ARG A 35 -7.75 10.87 3.58
CA ARG A 35 -6.90 11.73 2.76
C ARG A 35 -5.65 12.14 3.52
N PHE A 36 -4.51 12.12 2.82
CA PHE A 36 -3.20 12.46 3.37
C PHE A 36 -2.51 13.45 2.43
N ASN A 37 -2.16 14.63 2.94
CA ASN A 37 -1.40 15.63 2.19
C ASN A 37 0.09 15.23 2.17
N LEU A 38 0.58 14.78 1.02
CA LEU A 38 1.96 14.30 0.86
C LEU A 38 2.97 15.44 0.72
N ASN A 39 2.50 16.67 0.46
CA ASN A 39 3.35 17.85 0.41
C ASN A 39 3.79 18.29 1.82
N GLU A 40 3.00 17.99 2.84
CA GLU A 40 3.30 18.39 4.22
C GLU A 40 4.18 17.38 4.96
N SER A 41 3.93 16.09 4.77
CA SER A 41 4.61 15.04 5.52
C SER A 41 4.43 13.66 4.88
N PHE A 42 5.28 12.71 5.26
CA PHE A 42 5.11 11.31 4.91
C PHE A 42 4.18 10.61 5.93
N PRO A 43 3.06 10.00 5.50
CA PRO A 43 2.03 9.48 6.40
C PRO A 43 2.42 8.13 7.01
N LEU A 44 3.53 8.07 7.73
CA LEU A 44 3.97 6.91 8.50
C LEU A 44 3.49 7.04 9.95
N LEU A 45 2.75 6.05 10.44
CA LEU A 45 2.15 6.10 11.76
C LEU A 45 3.19 6.33 12.86
N THR A 46 2.83 7.21 13.82
CA THR A 46 3.64 7.46 15.02
C THR A 46 3.02 6.86 16.28
N THR A 47 1.75 6.47 16.26
CA THR A 47 1.07 5.83 17.42
C THR A 47 1.47 4.38 17.63
N LYS A 48 2.08 3.76 16.63
CA LYS A 48 2.89 2.52 16.74
C LYS A 48 3.95 2.54 15.65
N LYS A 49 5.09 1.90 15.92
CA LYS A 49 6.17 1.78 14.94
C LYS A 49 5.74 0.91 13.76
N VAL A 50 5.90 1.42 12.54
CA VAL A 50 5.75 0.69 11.28
C VAL A 50 7.13 0.37 10.71
N HIS A 51 7.33 -0.84 10.21
CA HIS A 51 8.61 -1.30 9.69
C HIS A 51 8.80 -0.84 8.24
N LEU A 52 9.27 0.41 8.05
CA LEU A 52 9.41 1.04 6.74
C LEU A 52 10.30 0.23 5.77
N LYS A 53 11.31 -0.48 6.29
CA LYS A 53 12.16 -1.36 5.47
C LYS A 53 11.31 -2.37 4.67
N SER A 54 10.35 -3.03 5.33
CA SER A 54 9.44 -3.97 4.65
C SER A 54 8.58 -3.28 3.60
N VAL A 55 8.07 -2.06 3.88
CA VAL A 55 7.27 -1.28 2.93
C VAL A 55 8.08 -0.96 1.67
N ILE A 56 9.33 -0.51 1.82
CA ILE A 56 10.19 -0.15 0.68
C ILE A 56 10.50 -1.40 -0.16
N TYR A 57 10.98 -2.49 0.46
CA TYR A 57 11.33 -3.70 -0.29
C TYR A 57 10.12 -4.35 -0.97
N GLU A 58 8.96 -4.37 -0.33
CA GLU A 58 7.72 -4.85 -0.95
C GLU A 58 7.36 -4.03 -2.19
N LEU A 59 7.42 -2.69 -2.09
CA LEU A 59 7.12 -1.82 -3.23
C LEU A 59 8.11 -2.00 -4.38
N LEU A 60 9.41 -2.11 -4.09
CA LEU A 60 10.44 -2.39 -5.09
C LEU A 60 10.22 -3.75 -5.75
N TRP A 61 9.82 -4.74 -4.98
CA TRP A 61 9.47 -6.08 -5.48
C TRP A 61 8.24 -6.04 -6.40
N PHE A 62 7.18 -5.31 -6.05
CA PHE A 62 6.05 -5.10 -6.96
C PHE A 62 6.48 -4.41 -8.26
N LEU A 63 7.31 -3.37 -8.17
CA LEU A 63 7.81 -2.63 -9.34
C LEU A 63 8.74 -3.46 -10.23
N SER A 64 9.43 -4.46 -9.69
CA SER A 64 10.23 -5.39 -10.49
C SER A 64 9.38 -6.37 -11.31
N GLY A 65 8.10 -6.54 -10.98
CA GLY A 65 7.21 -7.52 -11.60
C GLY A 65 7.38 -8.95 -11.08
N ASP A 66 8.25 -9.14 -10.08
CA ASP A 66 8.51 -10.44 -9.47
C ASP A 66 7.34 -10.88 -8.57
N THR A 67 7.15 -12.17 -8.45
CA THR A 67 6.10 -12.82 -7.63
C THR A 67 6.68 -13.92 -6.74
N ASN A 68 7.99 -14.12 -6.78
CA ASN A 68 8.69 -15.02 -5.86
C ASN A 68 9.25 -14.21 -4.68
N ILE A 69 9.04 -14.72 -3.46
CA ILE A 69 9.43 -14.03 -2.23
C ILE A 69 10.94 -14.08 -1.92
N LYS A 70 11.75 -14.70 -2.79
CA LYS A 70 13.20 -14.82 -2.58
C LYS A 70 13.86 -13.45 -2.38
N PHE A 71 13.51 -12.47 -3.23
CA PHE A 71 14.03 -11.10 -3.10
C PHE A 71 13.72 -10.50 -1.73
N LEU A 72 12.51 -10.71 -1.21
CA LEU A 72 12.09 -10.21 0.10
C LEU A 72 12.88 -10.90 1.22
N LYS A 73 13.02 -12.22 1.16
CA LYS A 73 13.79 -13.02 2.15
C LYS A 73 15.25 -12.63 2.19
N ASP A 74 15.89 -12.47 1.03
CA ASP A 74 17.29 -12.06 0.90
C ASP A 74 17.54 -10.69 1.56
N ASN A 75 16.50 -9.85 1.66
CA ASN A 75 16.54 -8.54 2.31
C ASN A 75 15.96 -8.54 3.73
N GLY A 76 15.67 -9.71 4.31
CA GLY A 76 15.16 -9.85 5.68
C GLY A 76 13.72 -9.37 5.86
N VAL A 77 12.89 -9.51 4.82
CA VAL A 77 11.46 -9.19 4.81
C VAL A 77 10.65 -10.47 4.69
N SER A 78 9.78 -10.74 5.67
CA SER A 78 9.03 -12.00 5.83
C SER A 78 7.51 -11.83 5.73
N ILE A 79 7.02 -10.65 5.32
CA ILE A 79 5.59 -10.32 5.35
C ILE A 79 4.73 -11.12 4.36
N TRP A 80 5.35 -11.92 3.49
CA TRP A 80 4.68 -12.78 2.50
C TRP A 80 4.93 -14.28 2.71
N ASP A 81 5.72 -14.67 3.73
CA ASP A 81 6.15 -16.05 3.96
C ASP A 81 4.99 -17.03 4.12
N GLU A 82 3.89 -16.58 4.78
CA GLU A 82 2.74 -17.43 5.12
C GLU A 82 1.85 -17.79 3.92
N TRP A 83 1.98 -17.04 2.81
CA TRP A 83 1.16 -17.27 1.60
C TRP A 83 1.92 -17.94 0.46
N ALA A 84 3.24 -17.92 0.48
CA ALA A 84 4.05 -18.49 -0.57
C ALA A 84 4.00 -20.03 -0.54
N ASP A 85 4.13 -20.64 -1.73
CA ASP A 85 4.33 -22.08 -1.80
C ASP A 85 5.74 -22.48 -1.34
N GLU A 86 6.02 -23.78 -1.34
CA GLU A 86 7.32 -24.36 -0.93
C GLU A 86 8.52 -23.82 -1.74
N ASN A 87 8.29 -23.34 -2.96
CA ASN A 87 9.29 -22.76 -3.84
C ASN A 87 9.34 -21.20 -3.71
N GLY A 88 8.53 -20.62 -2.84
CA GLY A 88 8.45 -19.18 -2.63
C GLY A 88 7.59 -18.43 -3.63
N ASN A 89 6.75 -19.10 -4.41
CA ASN A 89 5.91 -18.48 -5.44
C ASN A 89 4.52 -18.14 -4.90
N LEU A 90 3.98 -17.00 -5.35
CA LEU A 90 2.65 -16.48 -4.99
C LEU A 90 1.65 -16.54 -6.15
N GLY A 91 2.09 -16.96 -7.34
CA GLY A 91 1.32 -16.82 -8.56
C GLY A 91 1.31 -15.39 -9.09
N PRO A 92 0.46 -15.04 -10.08
CA PRO A 92 0.51 -13.76 -10.79
C PRO A 92 -0.07 -12.60 -9.97
N VAL A 93 0.45 -12.37 -8.75
CA VAL A 93 0.01 -11.31 -7.84
C VAL A 93 0.57 -9.95 -8.25
N TYR A 94 0.14 -8.90 -7.65
CA TYR A 94 0.50 -7.46 -7.76
C TYR A 94 1.55 -7.09 -8.82
N GLY A 95 2.81 -7.44 -8.61
CA GLY A 95 3.92 -7.09 -9.49
C GLY A 95 3.74 -7.62 -10.91
N HIS A 96 3.30 -8.87 -11.06
CA HIS A 96 2.99 -9.44 -12.38
C HIS A 96 1.89 -8.63 -13.08
N GLN A 97 0.78 -8.35 -12.39
CA GLN A 97 -0.31 -7.59 -12.99
C GLN A 97 0.10 -6.16 -13.33
N TRP A 98 0.94 -5.52 -12.54
CA TRP A 98 1.42 -4.17 -12.81
C TRP A 98 2.37 -4.09 -14.01
N ARG A 99 3.20 -5.13 -14.22
CA ARG A 99 4.31 -5.11 -15.17
C ARG A 99 4.14 -6.00 -16.39
N SER A 100 3.31 -7.03 -16.30
CA SER A 100 3.15 -8.06 -17.32
C SER A 100 1.71 -8.54 -17.44
N TRP A 101 0.75 -7.60 -17.50
CA TRP A 101 -0.67 -7.93 -17.64
C TRP A 101 -0.90 -8.68 -18.96
N PRO A 102 -1.39 -9.95 -18.91
CA PRO A 102 -1.57 -10.76 -20.11
C PRO A 102 -2.78 -10.29 -20.93
N THR A 103 -2.63 -10.30 -22.27
CA THR A 103 -3.73 -10.04 -23.20
C THR A 103 -4.16 -11.32 -23.92
N SER A 104 -5.37 -11.31 -24.50
CA SER A 104 -5.88 -12.43 -25.30
C SER A 104 -5.05 -12.71 -26.54
N GLU A 105 -4.24 -11.76 -26.99
CA GLU A 105 -3.35 -11.87 -28.16
C GLU A 105 -1.95 -12.39 -27.79
N GLY A 106 -1.71 -12.79 -26.54
CA GLY A 106 -0.43 -13.27 -26.05
C GLY A 106 0.63 -12.18 -25.84
N ARG A 107 0.22 -10.90 -25.84
CA ARG A 107 1.10 -9.78 -25.46
C ARG A 107 0.98 -9.51 -23.97
N GLU A 108 1.99 -8.86 -23.42
CA GLU A 108 2.00 -8.35 -22.05
C GLU A 108 1.92 -6.82 -22.06
N ILE A 109 1.23 -6.25 -21.06
CA ILE A 109 1.10 -4.82 -20.86
C ILE A 109 1.81 -4.43 -19.58
N ASP A 110 2.83 -3.58 -19.70
CA ASP A 110 3.45 -2.90 -18.56
C ASP A 110 2.63 -1.65 -18.20
N GLN A 111 1.74 -1.79 -17.22
CA GLN A 111 0.85 -0.72 -16.78
C GLN A 111 1.64 0.44 -16.14
N ILE A 112 2.73 0.16 -15.40
CA ILE A 112 3.54 1.20 -14.74
C ILE A 112 4.29 2.05 -15.76
N SER A 113 4.93 1.44 -16.75
CA SER A 113 5.60 2.19 -17.83
C SER A 113 4.61 3.02 -18.63
N ASN A 114 3.45 2.46 -18.96
CA ASN A 114 2.39 3.16 -19.66
C ASN A 114 1.84 4.35 -18.85
N LEU A 115 1.62 4.16 -17.55
CA LEU A 115 1.18 5.22 -16.62
C LEU A 115 2.15 6.40 -16.62
N ILE A 116 3.45 6.14 -16.42
CA ILE A 116 4.49 7.18 -16.38
C ILE A 116 4.55 7.94 -17.70
N ASN A 117 4.50 7.21 -18.83
CA ASN A 117 4.46 7.81 -20.15
C ASN A 117 3.23 8.69 -20.36
N GLN A 118 2.06 8.26 -19.87
CA GLN A 118 0.82 9.03 -19.97
C GLN A 118 0.88 10.28 -19.07
N ILE A 119 1.37 10.19 -17.84
CA ILE A 119 1.53 11.35 -16.95
C ILE A 119 2.41 12.42 -17.61
N LYS A 120 3.52 12.01 -18.25
CA LYS A 120 4.44 12.94 -18.93
C LYS A 120 3.85 13.57 -20.21
N LYS A 121 3.04 12.82 -20.97
CA LYS A 121 2.53 13.25 -22.28
C LYS A 121 1.16 13.90 -22.20
N THR A 122 0.30 13.41 -21.35
CA THR A 122 -1.12 13.78 -21.23
C THR A 122 -1.56 13.81 -19.76
N PRO A 123 -1.01 14.73 -18.93
CA PRO A 123 -1.26 14.74 -17.48
C PRO A 123 -2.75 14.89 -17.12
N ASP A 124 -3.54 15.54 -17.97
CA ASP A 124 -4.99 15.73 -17.77
C ASP A 124 -5.83 14.47 -18.08
N SER A 125 -5.18 13.35 -18.41
CA SER A 125 -5.87 12.10 -18.73
C SER A 125 -6.62 11.56 -17.50
N ARG A 126 -7.87 11.15 -17.71
CA ARG A 126 -8.69 10.43 -16.71
C ARG A 126 -8.43 8.92 -16.70
N ARG A 127 -7.43 8.45 -17.47
CA ARG A 127 -7.07 7.04 -17.67
C ARG A 127 -5.72 6.69 -17.03
N LEU A 128 -5.26 7.48 -16.07
CA LEU A 128 -4.02 7.25 -15.33
C LEU A 128 -4.28 6.16 -14.25
N ILE A 129 -4.47 4.93 -14.68
CA ILE A 129 -5.01 3.82 -13.90
C ILE A 129 -4.06 2.63 -13.95
N VAL A 130 -3.94 1.93 -12.81
CA VAL A 130 -3.31 0.62 -12.69
C VAL A 130 -4.26 -0.32 -11.95
N SER A 131 -4.47 -1.52 -12.49
CA SER A 131 -5.28 -2.56 -11.88
C SER A 131 -4.43 -3.79 -11.56
N ALA A 132 -4.59 -4.32 -10.35
CA ALA A 132 -4.07 -5.62 -9.97
C ALA A 132 -5.16 -6.70 -9.98
N TRP A 133 -6.43 -6.30 -10.09
CA TRP A 133 -7.57 -7.22 -10.09
C TRP A 133 -7.82 -7.77 -11.50
N ASN A 134 -7.19 -8.90 -11.83
CA ASN A 134 -7.38 -9.60 -13.09
C ASN A 134 -8.31 -10.80 -12.89
N VAL A 135 -9.56 -10.65 -13.31
CA VAL A 135 -10.60 -11.69 -13.14
C VAL A 135 -10.20 -13.01 -13.81
N GLY A 136 -9.46 -12.97 -14.92
CA GLY A 136 -9.00 -14.18 -15.62
C GLY A 136 -7.87 -14.95 -14.90
N GLU A 137 -7.22 -14.34 -13.91
CA GLU A 137 -6.09 -14.94 -13.21
C GLU A 137 -6.24 -15.04 -11.70
N ILE A 138 -7.34 -14.54 -11.13
CA ILE A 138 -7.55 -14.47 -9.68
C ILE A 138 -7.40 -15.84 -9.00
N ASN A 139 -7.84 -16.90 -9.66
CA ASN A 139 -7.78 -18.27 -9.12
C ASN A 139 -6.37 -18.89 -9.16
N LYS A 140 -5.41 -18.24 -9.84
CA LYS A 140 -3.99 -18.64 -9.88
C LYS A 140 -3.18 -17.96 -8.76
N MET A 141 -3.75 -16.99 -8.10
CA MET A 141 -3.09 -16.20 -7.06
C MET A 141 -3.24 -16.86 -5.70
N LYS A 142 -2.16 -17.01 -4.94
CA LYS A 142 -2.21 -17.54 -3.57
C LYS A 142 -2.98 -16.59 -2.64
N LEU A 143 -2.91 -15.28 -2.90
CA LEU A 143 -3.69 -14.26 -2.23
C LEU A 143 -4.21 -13.24 -3.25
N PRO A 144 -5.53 -13.22 -3.54
CA PRO A 144 -6.12 -12.20 -4.41
C PRO A 144 -5.87 -10.78 -3.89
N PRO A 145 -5.54 -9.82 -4.76
CA PRO A 145 -5.14 -8.46 -4.35
C PRO A 145 -6.16 -7.77 -3.46
N CYS A 146 -5.75 -7.33 -2.29
CA CYS A 146 -6.56 -6.51 -1.39
C CYS A 146 -6.62 -5.07 -1.87
N HIS A 147 -5.47 -4.46 -2.17
CA HIS A 147 -5.35 -3.16 -2.83
C HIS A 147 -5.32 -3.38 -4.35
N CYS A 148 -6.50 -3.36 -4.96
CA CYS A 148 -6.73 -3.94 -6.27
C CYS A 148 -6.72 -2.96 -7.44
N PHE A 149 -6.82 -1.64 -7.15
CA PHE A 149 -6.98 -0.64 -8.20
C PHE A 149 -6.55 0.73 -7.68
N PHE A 150 -5.73 1.46 -8.46
CA PHE A 150 -5.37 2.84 -8.13
C PHE A 150 -5.32 3.73 -9.35
N GLN A 151 -5.62 5.01 -9.13
CA GLN A 151 -5.69 6.05 -10.14
C GLN A 151 -4.89 7.26 -9.72
N PHE A 152 -4.21 7.87 -10.69
CA PHE A 152 -3.52 9.14 -10.49
C PHE A 152 -4.29 10.31 -11.09
N TYR A 153 -4.02 11.47 -10.53
CA TYR A 153 -4.60 12.74 -10.95
C TYR A 153 -3.53 13.83 -10.85
N VAL A 154 -3.38 14.60 -11.93
CA VAL A 154 -2.46 15.74 -11.98
C VAL A 154 -3.27 17.04 -12.01
N ALA A 155 -2.95 17.95 -11.10
CA ALA A 155 -3.50 19.31 -11.07
C ALA A 155 -2.47 20.27 -10.50
N ASP A 156 -2.35 21.45 -11.07
CA ASP A 156 -1.44 22.51 -10.63
C ASP A 156 0.01 22.03 -10.41
N GLY A 157 0.51 21.17 -11.30
CA GLY A 157 1.84 20.59 -11.21
C GLY A 157 2.03 19.55 -10.10
N ARG A 158 0.95 19.08 -9.48
CA ARG A 158 0.95 18.11 -8.37
C ARG A 158 0.31 16.80 -8.76
N LEU A 159 0.92 15.70 -8.33
CA LEU A 159 0.45 14.34 -8.53
C LEU A 159 -0.26 13.83 -7.27
N SER A 160 -1.51 13.44 -7.40
CA SER A 160 -2.30 12.76 -6.37
C SER A 160 -2.60 11.32 -6.77
N CYS A 161 -2.78 10.43 -5.79
CA CYS A 161 -3.14 9.04 -6.01
C CYS A 161 -4.38 8.67 -5.19
N GLN A 162 -5.33 7.98 -5.80
CA GLN A 162 -6.44 7.34 -5.11
C GLN A 162 -6.33 5.83 -5.25
N LEU A 163 -6.29 5.13 -4.10
CA LEU A 163 -6.31 3.68 -4.01
C LEU A 163 -7.72 3.20 -3.63
N TYR A 164 -8.23 2.17 -4.31
CA TYR A 164 -9.32 1.34 -3.81
C TYR A 164 -8.77 0.02 -3.27
N GLN A 165 -9.00 -0.21 -1.98
CA GLN A 165 -8.66 -1.45 -1.26
C GLN A 165 -9.95 -2.17 -0.87
N ARG A 166 -10.21 -3.35 -1.48
CA ARG A 166 -11.46 -4.10 -1.29
C ARG A 166 -11.61 -4.70 0.10
N SER A 167 -10.49 -5.05 0.72
CA SER A 167 -10.42 -5.71 2.03
C SER A 167 -9.25 -5.11 2.82
N ALA A 168 -9.52 -4.61 4.00
CA ALA A 168 -8.57 -3.79 4.76
C ALA A 168 -8.55 -4.20 6.24
N ASP A 169 -7.56 -5.01 6.63
CA ASP A 169 -7.16 -5.13 8.03
C ASP A 169 -6.59 -3.80 8.48
N ILE A 170 -7.41 -3.03 9.21
CA ILE A 170 -7.04 -1.66 9.56
C ILE A 170 -5.98 -1.59 10.67
N PHE A 171 -5.76 -2.66 11.42
CA PHE A 171 -4.74 -2.65 12.47
C PHE A 171 -3.35 -3.04 11.95
N LEU A 172 -3.20 -4.17 11.23
CA LEU A 172 -1.90 -4.62 10.72
C LEU A 172 -1.61 -4.12 9.30
N GLY A 173 -2.53 -4.30 8.36
CA GLY A 173 -2.29 -4.07 6.93
C GLY A 173 -2.34 -2.60 6.51
N VAL A 174 -3.40 -1.89 6.87
CA VAL A 174 -3.64 -0.50 6.41
C VAL A 174 -2.47 0.46 6.67
N PRO A 175 -1.77 0.42 7.84
CA PRO A 175 -0.59 1.25 8.05
C PRO A 175 0.53 1.05 7.01
N PHE A 176 0.75 -0.19 6.58
CA PHE A 176 1.71 -0.52 5.51
C PHE A 176 1.22 0.00 4.16
N ASN A 177 -0.07 -0.19 3.84
CA ASN A 177 -0.63 0.25 2.57
C ASN A 177 -0.62 1.78 2.44
N ILE A 178 -0.92 2.53 3.52
CA ILE A 178 -0.80 4.00 3.53
C ILE A 178 0.62 4.42 3.17
N ALA A 179 1.62 3.86 3.84
CA ALA A 179 3.03 4.21 3.61
C ALA A 179 3.49 3.78 2.21
N SER A 180 3.09 2.59 1.74
CA SER A 180 3.47 2.06 0.43
C SER A 180 2.95 2.94 -0.72
N TYR A 181 1.65 3.28 -0.73
CA TYR A 181 1.08 4.09 -1.80
C TYR A 181 1.45 5.58 -1.71
N ALA A 182 1.69 6.10 -0.51
CA ALA A 182 2.29 7.41 -0.34
C ALA A 182 3.69 7.46 -0.96
N LEU A 183 4.53 6.44 -0.70
CA LEU A 183 5.87 6.32 -1.28
C LEU A 183 5.80 6.15 -2.80
N LEU A 184 4.94 5.28 -3.32
CA LEU A 184 4.74 5.10 -4.76
C LEU A 184 4.35 6.42 -5.43
N THR A 185 3.46 7.21 -4.81
CA THR A 185 3.05 8.52 -5.33
C THR A 185 4.24 9.48 -5.39
N GLN A 186 5.07 9.52 -4.36
CA GLN A 186 6.28 10.36 -4.33
C GLN A 186 7.32 9.91 -5.37
N MET A 187 7.53 8.60 -5.55
CA MET A 187 8.43 8.05 -6.56
C MET A 187 7.98 8.42 -7.99
N ILE A 188 6.69 8.27 -8.29
CA ILE A 188 6.14 8.62 -9.61
C ILE A 188 6.19 10.14 -9.83
N ALA A 189 5.83 10.95 -8.83
CA ALA A 189 5.95 12.42 -8.92
C ALA A 189 7.39 12.81 -9.24
N HIS A 190 8.37 12.24 -8.54
CA HIS A 190 9.80 12.50 -8.73
C HIS A 190 10.24 12.20 -10.18
N VAL A 191 9.96 11.00 -10.71
CA VAL A 191 10.41 10.62 -12.07
C VAL A 191 9.63 11.31 -13.19
N CYS A 192 8.48 11.90 -12.85
CA CYS A 192 7.68 12.71 -13.77
C CYS A 192 7.96 14.22 -13.67
N GLY A 193 8.77 14.68 -12.70
CA GLY A 193 9.06 16.10 -12.49
C GLY A 193 7.89 16.90 -11.93
N LEU A 194 7.03 16.24 -11.11
CA LEU A 194 5.87 16.83 -10.46
C LEU A 194 6.11 16.95 -8.95
N GLU A 195 5.38 17.87 -8.31
CA GLU A 195 5.25 17.90 -6.86
C GLU A 195 4.24 16.83 -6.37
N CYS A 196 4.28 16.52 -5.07
CA CYS A 196 3.29 15.63 -4.47
C CYS A 196 2.01 16.40 -4.11
N GLY A 197 0.86 15.79 -4.40
CA GLY A 197 -0.46 16.22 -3.96
C GLY A 197 -0.94 15.39 -2.77
N GLU A 198 -2.07 14.71 -2.93
CA GLU A 198 -2.69 13.89 -1.89
C GLU A 198 -2.58 12.38 -2.20
N PHE A 199 -2.52 11.59 -1.13
CA PHE A 199 -2.91 10.18 -1.19
C PHE A 199 -4.32 10.02 -0.61
N ILE A 200 -5.23 9.46 -1.41
CA ILE A 200 -6.62 9.18 -1.04
C ILE A 200 -6.76 7.65 -0.92
N HIS A 201 -7.11 7.18 0.27
CA HIS A 201 -7.27 5.75 0.53
C HIS A 201 -8.75 5.42 0.72
N THR A 202 -9.33 4.76 -0.27
CA THR A 202 -10.73 4.31 -0.27
C THR A 202 -10.78 2.83 0.07
N LEU A 203 -11.51 2.48 1.12
CA LEU A 203 -11.64 1.14 1.64
C LEU A 203 -13.03 0.57 1.33
N GLY A 204 -13.08 -0.68 0.92
CA GLY A 204 -14.31 -1.48 0.84
C GLY A 204 -14.70 -2.04 2.21
N ASP A 205 -14.39 -3.32 2.45
CA ASP A 205 -14.55 -3.95 3.78
C ASP A 205 -13.36 -3.52 4.67
N ALA A 206 -13.61 -2.56 5.56
CA ALA A 206 -12.64 -2.09 6.53
C ALA A 206 -12.92 -2.74 7.88
N HIS A 207 -11.99 -3.56 8.37
CA HIS A 207 -12.24 -4.40 9.53
C HIS A 207 -11.10 -4.42 10.56
N ILE A 208 -11.48 -4.69 11.80
CA ILE A 208 -10.62 -5.06 12.92
C ILE A 208 -10.91 -6.51 13.24
N TYR A 209 -9.88 -7.37 13.25
CA TYR A 209 -10.02 -8.73 13.76
C TYR A 209 -10.37 -8.72 15.24
N THR A 210 -11.24 -9.62 15.70
CA THR A 210 -11.72 -9.63 17.09
C THR A 210 -10.59 -9.83 18.10
N ASN A 211 -9.52 -10.53 17.72
CA ASN A 211 -8.32 -10.73 18.53
C ASN A 211 -7.36 -9.52 18.52
N HIS A 212 -7.70 -8.40 17.84
CA HIS A 212 -6.92 -7.15 17.82
C HIS A 212 -7.55 -6.03 18.67
N ILE A 213 -8.69 -6.25 19.32
CA ILE A 213 -9.44 -5.19 20.02
C ILE A 213 -8.62 -4.54 21.14
N ASP A 214 -7.84 -5.32 21.90
CA ASP A 214 -7.01 -4.78 22.99
C ASP A 214 -5.86 -3.92 22.43
N GLN A 215 -5.25 -4.35 21.33
CA GLN A 215 -4.19 -3.61 20.64
C GLN A 215 -4.72 -2.29 20.05
N VAL A 216 -5.92 -2.30 19.48
CA VAL A 216 -6.62 -1.10 19.00
C VAL A 216 -6.88 -0.14 20.16
N ASN A 217 -7.37 -0.65 21.29
CA ASN A 217 -7.60 0.14 22.50
C ASN A 217 -6.31 0.79 23.02
N GLU A 218 -5.20 0.06 23.02
CA GLU A 218 -3.88 0.60 23.37
C GLU A 218 -3.48 1.71 22.40
N GLN A 219 -3.60 1.47 21.09
CA GLN A 219 -3.19 2.43 20.06
C GLN A 219 -4.02 3.73 20.14
N LEU A 220 -5.32 3.65 20.39
CA LEU A 220 -6.21 4.81 20.52
C LEU A 220 -5.91 5.69 21.74
N ARG A 221 -5.23 5.17 22.78
CA ARG A 221 -4.76 5.96 23.93
C ARG A 221 -3.51 6.78 23.62
N ARG A 222 -2.79 6.47 22.54
CA ARG A 222 -1.53 7.13 22.19
C ARG A 222 -1.81 8.38 21.36
N LYS A 223 -1.22 9.52 21.75
CA LYS A 223 -1.34 10.77 20.98
C LYS A 223 -0.42 10.74 19.77
N PRO A 224 -0.91 11.08 18.57
CA PRO A 224 -0.05 11.19 17.40
C PRO A 224 1.08 12.19 17.64
N LYS A 225 2.29 11.83 17.24
CA LYS A 225 3.43 12.73 17.20
C LYS A 225 3.58 13.34 15.80
N LYS A 226 4.53 14.27 15.64
CA LYS A 226 4.86 14.87 14.34
C LYS A 226 5.21 13.76 13.33
N LEU A 227 4.67 13.88 12.12
CA LEU A 227 4.95 12.95 11.05
C LEU A 227 6.35 13.18 10.49
N PRO A 228 7.03 12.12 10.03
CA PRO A 228 8.35 12.20 9.41
C PRO A 228 8.28 12.79 8.01
N GLN A 229 9.47 13.03 7.45
CA GLN A 229 9.68 13.27 6.03
C GLN A 229 10.42 12.08 5.43
N ILE A 230 10.14 11.76 4.18
CA ILE A 230 10.97 10.83 3.40
C ILE A 230 11.66 11.61 2.29
N LYS A 231 12.97 11.41 2.15
CA LYS A 231 13.77 11.99 1.06
C LYS A 231 14.08 10.91 0.06
N ILE A 232 13.99 11.27 -1.20
CA ILE A 232 14.29 10.41 -2.34
C ILE A 232 15.56 10.93 -3.00
N ASN A 233 16.46 10.04 -3.39
CA ASN A 233 17.68 10.38 -4.11
C ASN A 233 17.34 11.10 -5.44
N PRO A 234 17.73 12.38 -5.59
CA PRO A 234 17.35 13.17 -6.76
C PRO A 234 18.02 12.73 -8.07
N SER A 235 19.04 11.88 -7.98
CA SER A 235 19.77 11.39 -9.17
C SER A 235 19.00 10.26 -9.90
N VAL A 236 18.09 9.55 -9.24
CA VAL A 236 17.31 8.47 -9.85
C VAL A 236 16.30 9.06 -10.85
N LYS A 237 16.31 8.56 -12.09
CA LYS A 237 15.48 9.08 -13.19
C LYS A 237 14.42 8.10 -13.71
N SER A 238 14.57 6.82 -13.37
CA SER A 238 13.61 5.77 -13.71
C SER A 238 13.04 5.16 -12.44
N ILE A 239 11.74 4.89 -12.42
CA ILE A 239 11.08 4.26 -11.26
C ILE A 239 11.63 2.85 -10.98
N PHE A 240 12.20 2.21 -12.00
CA PHE A 240 12.73 0.85 -11.90
C PHE A 240 14.19 0.79 -11.42
N ASP A 241 14.86 1.96 -11.30
CA ASP A 241 16.26 2.05 -10.87
C ASP A 241 16.38 2.31 -9.37
N PHE A 242 15.28 2.59 -8.68
CA PHE A 242 15.28 2.80 -7.24
C PHE A 242 15.77 1.57 -6.47
N LYS A 243 16.56 1.83 -5.45
CA LYS A 243 17.05 0.87 -4.47
C LYS A 243 16.68 1.34 -3.06
N TYR A 244 16.78 0.46 -2.08
CA TYR A 244 16.48 0.79 -0.69
C TYR A 244 17.26 2.01 -0.18
N GLU A 245 18.53 2.13 -0.59
CA GLU A 245 19.44 3.21 -0.18
C GLU A 245 19.06 4.58 -0.74
N ASP A 246 18.18 4.64 -1.74
CA ASP A 246 17.70 5.89 -2.33
C ASP A 246 16.63 6.59 -1.47
N PHE A 247 16.23 5.96 -0.36
CA PHE A 247 15.23 6.50 0.55
C PHE A 247 15.82 6.77 1.93
N SER A 248 15.64 7.98 2.45
CA SER A 248 16.00 8.30 3.83
C SER A 248 14.82 8.88 4.60
N LEU A 249 14.57 8.35 5.79
CA LEU A 249 13.49 8.76 6.69
C LEU A 249 14.01 9.72 7.74
N GLU A 250 13.43 10.92 7.81
CA GLU A 250 13.84 11.97 8.76
C GLU A 250 12.73 12.27 9.77
N GLY A 251 13.09 12.40 11.03
CA GLY A 251 12.18 12.83 12.09
C GLY A 251 11.14 11.77 12.51
N TYR A 252 11.40 10.48 12.29
CA TYR A 252 10.51 9.42 12.71
C TYR A 252 10.74 9.03 14.18
N ASP A 253 9.84 9.45 15.06
CA ASP A 253 9.84 9.15 16.50
C ASP A 253 8.51 8.48 16.91
N PRO A 254 8.28 7.22 16.57
CA PRO A 254 7.05 6.53 16.90
C PRO A 254 7.04 6.00 18.33
N TYR A 255 5.83 5.74 18.85
CA TYR A 255 5.68 4.84 19.99
C TYR A 255 6.14 3.42 19.62
N PRO A 256 6.49 2.59 20.63
CA PRO A 256 6.86 1.19 20.39
C PRO A 256 5.82 0.42 19.59
N ILE A 257 6.28 -0.66 18.94
CA ILE A 257 5.40 -1.59 18.23
C ILE A 257 4.33 -2.16 19.16
N ILE A 258 3.12 -2.33 18.64
CA ILE A 258 2.07 -3.12 19.30
C ILE A 258 1.96 -4.41 18.49
N LYS A 259 2.34 -5.53 19.09
CA LYS A 259 2.27 -6.86 18.45
C LYS A 259 0.84 -7.36 18.41
N ALA A 260 0.46 -8.01 17.32
CA ALA A 260 -0.81 -8.70 17.17
C ALA A 260 -0.61 -9.97 16.33
N PRO A 261 -1.42 -11.03 16.51
CA PRO A 261 -1.37 -12.21 15.67
C PRO A 261 -1.85 -11.88 14.25
N VAL A 262 -1.25 -12.51 13.26
CA VAL A 262 -1.72 -12.45 11.87
C VAL A 262 -2.85 -13.45 11.70
N ALA A 263 -3.96 -13.04 11.06
CA ALA A 263 -5.05 -13.94 10.71
C ALA A 263 -4.81 -14.51 9.29
N VAL A 264 -4.62 -15.82 9.18
CA VAL A 264 -4.29 -16.57 7.95
C VAL A 264 -5.34 -17.62 7.63
#